data_910eabb5e28c9a63524c7493370d84fb
#
_entry.id   910eabb5e28c9a63524c7493370d84fb
#
_cell.length_a   1.000
_cell.length_b   1.000
_cell.length_c   1.000
_cell.angle_alpha   90.00
_cell.angle_beta   90.00
_cell.angle_gamma   90.00
#
_symmetry.space_group_name_H-M   'P 1'
#
loop_
_entity.id
_entity.type
_entity.pdbx_description
1 polymer ?
#
loop_
_entity_poly.entity_id
_entity_poly.type
_entity_poly.pdbx_seq_one_letter_code
_entity_poly.pdbx_strand_id
1 'polypeptide(L)'
;MKTNLFLVLINKEFTEQWRSSRLIILLAVFLFFGIVSPLTAKFMPDIISSMVKGQNITIQIPEATWKDAIGQFVKNISQMGVFIIILLSMGTVAREKENGTASFLLVKPVSRNLFILSKFLSQFILLFVSMAVGFLTVVLYTKIFFGTFSMILFAKISLILFIYLVVVQSITIFFSILMKTQIPAGILAFMTMLLLGLVSILGKTGVYSPSHLIEESQIIINDAAINWQPFAGSLIVIICCISFGIRFFRNWES
;
A
#
# COMPACT_ATOMS: atom_id res chain seq x y z
N MET A 1 -21.00 -26.76 18.32
CA MET A 1 -20.67 -25.49 17.62
C MET A 1 -19.62 -25.78 16.56
N LYS A 2 -19.98 -25.73 15.28
CA LYS A 2 -18.99 -25.80 14.19
C LYS A 2 -18.27 -24.45 14.17
N THR A 3 -17.14 -24.34 14.84
CA THR A 3 -16.27 -23.18 14.70
C THR A 3 -15.89 -23.05 13.22
N ASN A 4 -16.26 -21.94 12.59
CA ASN A 4 -15.89 -21.69 11.21
C ASN A 4 -14.35 -21.70 11.13
N LEU A 5 -13.78 -22.75 10.56
CA LEU A 5 -12.33 -22.95 10.42
C LEU A 5 -11.63 -21.70 9.84
N PHE A 6 -12.32 -21.00 8.96
CA PHE A 6 -11.84 -19.76 8.35
C PHE A 6 -11.66 -18.64 9.39
N LEU A 7 -12.60 -18.46 10.32
CA LEU A 7 -12.49 -17.46 11.40
C LEU A 7 -11.32 -17.79 12.34
N VAL A 8 -11.09 -19.07 12.63
CA VAL A 8 -9.95 -19.50 13.44
C VAL A 8 -8.64 -19.17 12.77
N LEU A 9 -8.52 -19.37 11.45
CA LEU A 9 -7.33 -19.01 10.68
C LEU A 9 -7.10 -17.49 10.68
N ILE A 10 -8.14 -16.70 10.44
CA ILE A 10 -8.03 -15.24 10.48
C ILE A 10 -7.55 -14.77 11.85
N ASN A 11 -8.14 -15.29 12.94
CA ASN A 11 -7.76 -14.91 14.29
C ASN A 11 -6.30 -15.28 14.61
N LYS A 12 -5.84 -16.44 14.13
CA LYS A 12 -4.42 -16.84 14.19
C LYS A 12 -3.53 -15.81 13.49
N GLU A 13 -3.89 -15.41 12.26
CA GLU A 13 -3.11 -14.44 11.49
C GLU A 13 -3.07 -13.07 12.17
N PHE A 14 -4.18 -12.59 12.72
CA PHE A 14 -4.21 -11.34 13.49
C PHE A 14 -3.33 -11.40 14.74
N THR A 15 -3.37 -12.51 15.46
CA THR A 15 -2.52 -12.71 16.64
C THR A 15 -1.03 -12.70 16.24
N GLU A 16 -0.69 -13.31 15.11
CA GLU A 16 0.67 -13.30 14.57
C GLU A 16 1.11 -11.88 14.18
N GLN A 17 0.26 -11.12 13.49
CA GLN A 17 0.55 -9.74 13.08
C GLN A 17 0.75 -8.82 14.29
N TRP A 18 -0.03 -9.02 15.35
CA TRP A 18 0.13 -8.28 16.60
C TRP A 18 1.45 -8.61 17.29
N ARG A 19 1.73 -9.91 17.48
CA ARG A 19 2.95 -10.38 18.15
C ARG A 19 4.24 -10.08 17.38
N SER A 20 4.18 -10.03 16.05
CA SER A 20 5.32 -9.70 15.18
C SER A 20 5.51 -8.20 14.98
N SER A 21 4.76 -7.35 15.69
CA SER A 21 4.79 -5.88 15.59
C SER A 21 4.47 -5.33 14.19
N ARG A 22 4.04 -6.16 13.23
CA ARG A 22 3.73 -5.72 11.86
C ARG A 22 2.64 -4.67 11.83
N LEU A 23 1.58 -4.87 12.65
CA LEU A 23 0.48 -3.92 12.80
C LEU A 23 0.99 -2.58 13.36
N ILE A 24 1.81 -2.62 14.40
CA ILE A 24 2.34 -1.42 15.06
C ILE A 24 3.22 -0.63 14.10
N ILE A 25 4.10 -1.30 13.34
CA ILE A 25 4.98 -0.66 12.37
C ILE A 25 4.16 0.02 11.28
N LEU A 26 3.16 -0.67 10.70
CA LEU A 26 2.37 -0.10 9.62
C LEU A 26 1.52 1.08 10.10
N LEU A 27 0.88 0.97 11.28
CA LEU A 27 0.15 2.07 11.91
C LEU A 27 1.05 3.28 12.16
N ALA A 28 2.24 3.05 12.74
CA ALA A 28 3.19 4.11 13.04
C ALA A 28 3.65 4.85 11.77
N VAL A 29 3.88 4.13 10.68
CA VAL A 29 4.27 4.71 9.39
C VAL A 29 3.17 5.57 8.80
N PHE A 30 1.94 5.08 8.77
CA PHE A 30 0.82 5.85 8.22
C PHE A 30 0.48 7.07 9.09
N LEU A 31 0.57 6.93 10.41
CA LEU A 31 0.43 8.04 11.35
C LEU A 31 1.55 9.07 11.16
N PHE A 32 2.79 8.63 11.06
CA PHE A 32 3.96 9.50 10.85
C PHE A 32 3.81 10.32 9.56
N PHE A 33 3.53 9.68 8.43
CA PHE A 33 3.33 10.41 7.17
C PHE A 33 2.03 11.23 7.17
N GLY A 34 1.01 10.81 7.94
CA GLY A 34 -0.18 11.59 8.16
C GLY A 34 0.07 12.94 8.84
N ILE A 35 1.05 13.00 9.75
CA ILE A 35 1.49 14.22 10.44
C ILE A 35 2.48 15.00 9.58
N VAL A 36 3.52 14.33 9.10
CA VAL A 36 4.65 14.96 8.43
C VAL A 36 4.25 15.58 7.09
N SER A 37 3.32 14.98 6.34
CA SER A 37 2.95 15.49 5.02
C SER A 37 2.30 16.88 5.05
N PRO A 38 1.27 17.16 5.89
CA PRO A 38 0.74 18.52 6.02
C PRO A 38 1.75 19.49 6.63
N LEU A 39 2.60 19.01 7.54
CA LEU A 39 3.63 19.83 8.17
C LEU A 39 4.68 20.29 7.15
N THR A 40 5.22 19.37 6.36
CA THR A 40 6.20 19.69 5.31
C THR A 40 5.59 20.60 4.24
N ALA A 41 4.36 20.36 3.81
CA ALA A 41 3.67 21.23 2.87
C ALA A 41 3.58 22.67 3.40
N LYS A 42 3.21 22.85 4.68
CA LYS A 42 3.06 24.18 5.31
C LYS A 42 4.38 24.94 5.40
N PHE A 43 5.46 24.27 5.80
CA PHE A 43 6.75 24.93 6.04
C PHE A 43 7.71 24.93 4.85
N MET A 44 7.39 24.21 3.76
CA MET A 44 8.26 24.15 2.57
C MET A 44 8.56 25.52 1.96
N PRO A 45 7.58 26.45 1.80
CA PRO A 45 7.85 27.80 1.29
C PRO A 45 8.88 28.56 2.16
N ASP A 46 8.78 28.47 3.48
CA ASP A 46 9.68 29.14 4.41
C ASP A 46 11.11 28.57 4.33
N ILE A 47 11.22 27.25 4.22
CA ILE A 47 12.51 26.57 4.06
C ILE A 47 13.19 27.00 2.76
N ILE A 48 12.47 26.99 1.64
CA ILE A 48 13.02 27.40 0.34
C ILE A 48 13.40 28.87 0.37
N SER A 49 12.56 29.75 0.94
CA SER A 49 12.84 31.18 1.03
C SER A 49 14.10 31.47 1.86
N SER A 50 14.32 30.72 2.93
CA SER A 50 15.51 30.84 3.78
C SER A 50 16.81 30.43 3.06
N MET A 51 16.72 29.39 2.21
CA MET A 51 17.87 28.92 1.41
C MET A 51 18.27 29.91 0.31
N VAL A 52 17.30 30.63 -0.24
CA VAL A 52 17.53 31.58 -1.37
C VAL A 52 17.95 32.97 -0.91
N LYS A 53 17.71 33.33 0.34
CA LYS A 53 18.08 34.65 0.90
C LYS A 53 19.56 35.03 0.79
N GLY A 54 20.47 34.09 0.48
CA GLY A 54 21.89 34.31 0.22
C GLY A 54 22.28 34.48 -1.26
N GLN A 55 21.36 34.28 -2.17
CA GLN A 55 21.60 34.33 -3.61
C GLN A 55 20.63 35.38 -4.19
N ASN A 56 21.11 36.47 -4.77
CA ASN A 56 20.30 37.58 -5.35
C ASN A 56 19.20 37.13 -6.34
N ILE A 57 18.47 36.08 -6.04
CA ILE A 57 17.41 35.45 -6.83
C ILE A 57 16.08 35.70 -6.09
N THR A 58 15.21 36.49 -6.65
CA THR A 58 13.83 36.68 -6.19
C THR A 58 12.97 35.57 -6.77
N ILE A 59 12.80 34.46 -6.01
CA ILE A 59 11.82 33.42 -6.34
C ILE A 59 10.50 33.74 -5.63
N GLN A 60 9.45 34.02 -6.41
CA GLN A 60 8.11 34.09 -5.84
C GLN A 60 7.63 32.66 -5.57
N ILE A 61 7.63 32.24 -4.30
CA ILE A 61 7.16 30.93 -3.87
C ILE A 61 5.67 31.07 -3.58
N PRO A 62 4.78 30.33 -4.28
CA PRO A 62 3.35 30.33 -4.00
C PRO A 62 3.06 29.91 -2.56
N GLU A 63 2.03 30.47 -1.95
CA GLU A 63 1.57 30.02 -0.64
C GLU A 63 1.11 28.54 -0.72
N ALA A 64 1.52 27.75 0.27
CA ALA A 64 1.14 26.34 0.35
C ALA A 64 -0.38 26.21 0.57
N THR A 65 -0.98 25.26 -0.12
CA THR A 65 -2.41 24.98 -0.07
C THR A 65 -2.67 23.61 0.55
N TRP A 66 -3.92 23.32 0.90
CA TRP A 66 -4.33 21.98 1.34
C TRP A 66 -4.10 20.91 0.25
N LYS A 67 -4.10 21.28 -1.05
CA LYS A 67 -3.79 20.38 -2.16
C LYS A 67 -2.36 19.87 -2.09
N ASP A 68 -1.43 20.74 -1.69
CA ASP A 68 -0.01 20.36 -1.53
C ASP A 68 0.18 19.38 -0.37
N ALA A 69 -0.56 19.57 0.73
CA ALA A 69 -0.53 18.63 1.87
C ALA A 69 -1.00 17.22 1.47
N ILE A 70 -2.09 17.14 0.72
CA ILE A 70 -2.62 15.87 0.21
C ILE A 70 -1.66 15.27 -0.82
N GLY A 71 -1.16 16.06 -1.75
CA GLY A 71 -0.17 15.61 -2.75
C GLY A 71 1.09 15.06 -2.10
N GLN A 72 1.59 15.70 -1.05
CA GLN A 72 2.74 15.22 -0.29
C GLN A 72 2.45 13.89 0.43
N PHE A 73 1.24 13.72 0.99
CA PHE A 73 0.84 12.44 1.59
C PHE A 73 0.80 11.32 0.56
N VAL A 74 0.18 11.55 -0.59
CA VAL A 74 0.15 10.58 -1.69
C VAL A 74 1.58 10.20 -2.11
N LYS A 75 2.47 11.18 -2.29
CA LYS A 75 3.87 10.97 -2.64
C LYS A 75 4.60 10.13 -1.61
N ASN A 76 4.50 10.48 -0.33
CA ASN A 76 5.18 9.76 0.74
C ASN A 76 4.70 8.31 0.86
N ILE A 77 3.38 8.08 0.80
CA ILE A 77 2.81 6.72 0.92
C ILE A 77 3.08 5.90 -0.35
N SER A 78 3.02 6.49 -1.55
CA SER A 78 3.32 5.77 -2.78
C SER A 78 4.80 5.37 -2.91
N GLN A 79 5.72 6.02 -2.21
CA GLN A 79 7.14 5.68 -2.21
C GLN A 79 7.50 4.84 -0.98
N MET A 80 7.46 5.43 0.21
CA MET A 80 7.89 4.76 1.44
C MET A 80 6.88 3.73 1.94
N GLY A 81 5.57 4.00 1.79
CA GLY A 81 4.52 3.05 2.16
C GLY A 81 4.61 1.76 1.36
N VAL A 82 4.86 1.85 0.04
CA VAL A 82 5.08 0.70 -0.84
C VAL A 82 6.24 -0.15 -0.34
N PHE A 83 7.38 0.47 -0.06
CA PHE A 83 8.57 -0.23 0.42
C PHE A 83 8.28 -0.98 1.73
N ILE A 84 7.61 -0.34 2.68
CA ILE A 84 7.27 -0.94 3.97
C ILE A 84 6.24 -2.07 3.82
N ILE A 85 5.23 -1.91 2.95
CA ILE A 85 4.25 -2.97 2.66
C ILE A 85 4.96 -4.21 2.09
N ILE A 86 5.90 -4.04 1.16
CA ILE A 86 6.69 -5.14 0.61
C ILE A 86 7.46 -5.83 1.74
N LEU A 87 8.19 -5.10 2.59
CA LEU A 87 8.96 -5.66 3.69
C LEU A 87 8.09 -6.45 4.69
N LEU A 88 6.91 -5.93 5.03
CA LEU A 88 6.02 -6.59 5.98
C LEU A 88 5.28 -7.79 5.37
N SER A 89 5.02 -7.77 4.06
CA SER A 89 4.24 -8.80 3.36
C SER A 89 5.09 -9.89 2.73
N MET A 90 6.40 -9.65 2.45
CA MET A 90 7.28 -10.64 1.79
C MET A 90 7.41 -11.96 2.55
N GLY A 91 7.30 -11.93 3.88
CA GLY A 91 7.38 -13.11 4.74
C GLY A 91 6.05 -13.80 5.01
N THR A 92 4.94 -13.39 4.39
CA THR A 92 3.60 -13.87 4.74
C THR A 92 3.43 -15.39 4.57
N VAL A 93 3.99 -15.97 3.52
CA VAL A 93 4.01 -17.42 3.25
C VAL A 93 5.44 -17.94 3.24
N ALA A 94 6.38 -17.18 2.66
CA ALA A 94 7.77 -17.59 2.52
C ALA A 94 8.43 -17.90 3.87
N ARG A 95 8.13 -17.12 4.93
CA ARG A 95 8.65 -17.36 6.27
C ARG A 95 8.16 -18.68 6.88
N GLU A 96 6.91 -19.05 6.63
CA GLU A 96 6.37 -20.32 7.12
C GLU A 96 6.99 -21.51 6.38
N LYS A 97 7.33 -21.35 5.09
CA LYS A 97 8.08 -22.34 4.32
C LYS A 97 9.52 -22.46 4.82
N GLU A 98 10.19 -21.33 5.01
CA GLU A 98 11.56 -21.24 5.48
C GLU A 98 11.73 -21.90 6.86
N ASN A 99 10.75 -21.72 7.76
CA ASN A 99 10.75 -22.30 9.10
C ASN A 99 10.16 -23.74 9.15
N GLY A 100 9.71 -24.31 8.03
CA GLY A 100 9.08 -25.62 7.97
C GLY A 100 7.67 -25.69 8.59
N THR A 101 7.14 -24.57 9.09
CA THR A 101 5.82 -24.54 9.77
C THR A 101 4.65 -24.71 8.81
N ALA A 102 4.84 -24.41 7.52
CA ALA A 102 3.82 -24.64 6.49
C ALA A 102 3.45 -26.11 6.36
N SER A 103 4.43 -27.03 6.45
CA SER A 103 4.20 -28.47 6.39
C SER A 103 3.35 -28.97 7.57
N PHE A 104 3.60 -28.51 8.79
CA PHE A 104 2.81 -28.86 9.96
C PHE A 104 1.35 -28.40 9.91
N LEU A 105 1.10 -27.22 9.30
CA LEU A 105 -0.25 -26.69 9.12
C LEU A 105 -1.05 -27.51 8.09
N LEU A 106 -0.39 -28.03 7.07
CA LEU A 106 -1.03 -28.79 5.99
C LEU A 106 -1.36 -30.25 6.38
N VAL A 107 -0.80 -30.77 7.48
CA VAL A 107 -1.22 -32.07 8.05
C VAL A 107 -2.63 -31.99 8.68
N LYS A 108 -3.07 -30.81 9.10
CA LYS A 108 -4.44 -30.58 9.57
C LYS A 108 -5.42 -30.51 8.39
N PRO A 109 -6.70 -30.84 8.57
CA PRO A 109 -7.71 -30.79 7.50
C PRO A 109 -8.10 -29.35 7.11
N VAL A 110 -7.10 -28.53 6.75
CA VAL A 110 -7.25 -27.16 6.30
C VAL A 110 -7.08 -27.12 4.79
N SER A 111 -8.07 -26.60 4.06
CA SER A 111 -7.91 -26.42 2.62
C SER A 111 -6.83 -25.37 2.32
N ARG A 112 -5.95 -25.68 1.38
CA ARG A 112 -4.86 -24.77 0.94
C ARG A 112 -5.39 -23.42 0.45
N ASN A 113 -6.59 -23.40 -0.13
CA ASN A 113 -7.25 -22.16 -0.57
C ASN A 113 -7.62 -21.27 0.62
N LEU A 114 -8.23 -21.84 1.67
CA LEU A 114 -8.59 -21.08 2.87
C LEU A 114 -7.38 -20.52 3.59
N PHE A 115 -6.26 -21.26 3.57
CA PHE A 115 -5.00 -20.81 4.14
C PHE A 115 -4.48 -19.54 3.44
N ILE A 116 -4.41 -19.51 2.10
CA ILE A 116 -3.96 -18.33 1.36
C ILE A 116 -4.95 -17.16 1.49
N LEU A 117 -6.25 -17.44 1.40
CA LEU A 117 -7.28 -16.40 1.53
C LEU A 117 -7.30 -15.76 2.93
N SER A 118 -7.08 -16.55 4.01
CA SER A 118 -7.01 -15.98 5.37
C SER A 118 -5.81 -15.04 5.52
N LYS A 119 -4.67 -15.38 4.93
CA LYS A 119 -3.47 -14.53 4.94
C LYS A 119 -3.68 -13.23 4.16
N PHE A 120 -4.26 -13.34 2.96
CA PHE A 120 -4.57 -12.17 2.15
C PHE A 120 -5.57 -11.25 2.87
N LEU A 121 -6.66 -11.80 3.40
CA LEU A 121 -7.71 -11.02 4.06
C LEU A 121 -7.21 -10.36 5.36
N SER A 122 -6.42 -11.05 6.16
CA SER A 122 -5.87 -10.49 7.40
C SER A 122 -4.92 -9.32 7.11
N GLN A 123 -4.08 -9.42 6.08
CA GLN A 123 -3.22 -8.34 5.63
C GLN A 123 -3.99 -7.18 4.99
N PHE A 124 -5.04 -7.47 4.23
CA PHE A 124 -5.94 -6.46 3.68
C PHE A 124 -6.59 -5.62 4.78
N ILE A 125 -7.11 -6.28 5.83
CA ILE A 125 -7.72 -5.59 6.97
C ILE A 125 -6.67 -4.74 7.71
N LEU A 126 -5.47 -5.26 7.91
CA LEU A 126 -4.37 -4.51 8.52
C LEU A 126 -4.03 -3.24 7.73
N LEU A 127 -3.91 -3.36 6.41
CA LEU A 127 -3.67 -2.22 5.52
C LEU A 127 -4.82 -1.21 5.57
N PHE A 128 -6.07 -1.70 5.57
CA PHE A 128 -7.25 -0.83 5.65
C PHE A 128 -7.29 -0.02 6.95
N VAL A 129 -7.04 -0.67 8.09
CA VAL A 129 -7.00 0.02 9.40
C VAL A 129 -5.87 1.06 9.44
N SER A 130 -4.69 0.71 8.93
CA SER A 130 -3.55 1.63 8.90
C SER A 130 -3.79 2.82 7.98
N MET A 131 -4.41 2.59 6.81
CA MET A 131 -4.81 3.65 5.89
C MET A 131 -5.87 4.56 6.50
N ALA A 132 -6.85 4.01 7.22
CA ALA A 132 -7.87 4.79 7.92
C ALA A 132 -7.25 5.71 9.00
N VAL A 133 -6.28 5.21 9.77
CA VAL A 133 -5.54 6.03 10.73
C VAL A 133 -4.76 7.15 10.02
N GLY A 134 -4.05 6.84 8.95
CA GLY A 134 -3.35 7.84 8.13
C GLY A 134 -4.30 8.90 7.57
N PHE A 135 -5.43 8.47 7.01
CA PHE A 135 -6.48 9.36 6.51
C PHE A 135 -6.97 10.33 7.59
N LEU A 136 -7.37 9.81 8.75
CA LEU A 136 -7.84 10.65 9.86
C LEU A 136 -6.78 11.64 10.32
N THR A 137 -5.53 11.21 10.38
CA THR A 137 -4.42 12.06 10.79
C THR A 137 -4.18 13.19 9.80
N VAL A 138 -4.16 12.90 8.49
CA VAL A 138 -4.04 13.93 7.44
C VAL A 138 -5.19 14.92 7.51
N VAL A 139 -6.44 14.43 7.68
CA VAL A 139 -7.63 15.30 7.81
C VAL A 139 -7.48 16.27 8.98
N LEU A 140 -7.07 15.77 10.14
CA LEU A 140 -6.89 16.60 11.34
C LEU A 140 -5.82 17.68 11.13
N TYR A 141 -4.63 17.30 10.69
CA TYR A 141 -3.54 18.27 10.52
C TYR A 141 -3.76 19.22 9.35
N THR A 142 -4.32 18.76 8.23
CA THR A 142 -4.67 19.64 7.12
C THR A 142 -5.71 20.69 7.54
N LYS A 143 -6.72 20.29 8.34
CA LYS A 143 -7.72 21.22 8.86
C LYS A 143 -7.10 22.25 9.82
N ILE A 144 -6.14 21.86 10.65
CA ILE A 144 -5.45 22.76 11.57
C ILE A 144 -4.60 23.79 10.81
N PHE A 145 -3.87 23.38 9.77
CA PHE A 145 -2.91 24.26 9.10
C PHE A 145 -3.48 25.06 7.94
N PHE A 146 -4.50 24.54 7.25
CA PHE A 146 -5.05 25.12 6.02
C PHE A 146 -6.55 25.46 6.11
N GLY A 147 -7.22 25.12 7.21
CA GLY A 147 -8.65 25.40 7.40
C GLY A 147 -9.54 24.42 6.67
N THR A 148 -10.59 24.93 6.00
CA THR A 148 -11.59 24.09 5.31
C THR A 148 -11.07 23.56 3.99
N PHE A 149 -11.30 22.27 3.72
CA PHE A 149 -11.00 21.61 2.46
C PHE A 149 -12.04 20.54 2.12
N SER A 150 -12.04 20.05 0.88
CA SER A 150 -13.00 19.05 0.42
C SER A 150 -12.66 17.65 0.96
N MET A 151 -13.38 17.20 2.02
CA MET A 151 -13.24 15.84 2.57
C MET A 151 -13.59 14.76 1.56
N ILE A 152 -14.60 15.01 0.69
CA ILE A 152 -15.04 14.04 -0.31
C ILE A 152 -13.93 13.81 -1.34
N LEU A 153 -13.26 14.87 -1.78
CA LEU A 153 -12.15 14.76 -2.72
C LEU A 153 -10.99 13.98 -2.09
N PHE A 154 -10.62 14.27 -0.85
CA PHE A 154 -9.57 13.53 -0.16
C PHE A 154 -9.94 12.07 0.09
N ALA A 155 -11.20 11.76 0.39
CA ALA A 155 -11.66 10.36 0.50
C ALA A 155 -11.52 9.59 -0.82
N LYS A 156 -11.84 10.21 -1.97
CA LYS A 156 -11.63 9.63 -3.30
C LYS A 156 -10.14 9.33 -3.56
N ILE A 157 -9.27 10.30 -3.30
CA ILE A 157 -7.82 10.14 -3.46
C ILE A 157 -7.29 9.01 -2.56
N SER A 158 -7.74 8.97 -1.31
CA SER A 158 -7.33 7.94 -0.35
C SER A 158 -7.80 6.55 -0.78
N LEU A 159 -8.99 6.42 -1.37
CA LEU A 159 -9.49 5.16 -1.92
C LEU A 159 -8.63 4.68 -3.10
N ILE A 160 -8.25 5.58 -4.00
CA ILE A 160 -7.37 5.24 -5.13
C ILE A 160 -6.01 4.76 -4.63
N LEU A 161 -5.43 5.49 -3.69
CA LEU A 161 -4.16 5.12 -3.06
C LEU A 161 -4.27 3.76 -2.34
N PHE A 162 -5.37 3.50 -1.65
CA PHE A 162 -5.63 2.21 -1.01
C PHE A 162 -5.66 1.06 -2.03
N ILE A 163 -6.36 1.22 -3.16
CA ILE A 163 -6.41 0.21 -4.23
C ILE A 163 -5.00 -0.06 -4.76
N TYR A 164 -4.20 0.98 -4.99
CA TYR A 164 -2.80 0.84 -5.39
C TYR A 164 -1.98 0.01 -4.38
N LEU A 165 -2.12 0.30 -3.08
CA LEU A 165 -1.42 -0.43 -2.03
C LEU A 165 -1.87 -1.89 -1.90
N VAL A 166 -3.15 -2.18 -2.19
CA VAL A 166 -3.67 -3.56 -2.28
C VAL A 166 -3.04 -4.32 -3.45
N VAL A 167 -2.78 -3.66 -4.58
CA VAL A 167 -2.01 -4.27 -5.69
C VAL A 167 -0.60 -4.63 -5.25
N VAL A 168 0.11 -3.71 -4.60
CA VAL A 168 1.47 -3.95 -4.07
C VAL A 168 1.48 -5.16 -3.13
N GLN A 169 0.52 -5.20 -2.21
CA GLN A 169 0.35 -6.29 -1.27
C GLN A 169 0.07 -7.62 -1.98
N SER A 170 -0.82 -7.63 -2.98
CA SER A 170 -1.18 -8.83 -3.75
C SER A 170 0.01 -9.41 -4.49
N ILE A 171 0.80 -8.57 -5.16
CA ILE A 171 2.03 -8.95 -5.87
C ILE A 171 3.04 -9.51 -4.87
N THR A 172 3.20 -8.87 -3.72
CA THR A 172 4.17 -9.31 -2.70
C THR A 172 3.79 -10.67 -2.11
N ILE A 173 2.50 -10.88 -1.79
CA ILE A 173 2.00 -12.17 -1.29
C ILE A 173 2.16 -13.24 -2.36
N PHE A 174 1.91 -12.95 -3.63
CA PHE A 174 2.12 -13.87 -4.74
C PHE A 174 3.56 -14.35 -4.81
N PHE A 175 4.55 -13.46 -4.76
CA PHE A 175 5.96 -13.85 -4.73
C PHE A 175 6.34 -14.57 -3.42
N SER A 176 5.72 -14.22 -2.29
CA SER A 176 5.89 -14.93 -1.04
C SER A 176 5.41 -16.40 -1.13
N ILE A 177 4.39 -16.66 -1.95
CA ILE A 177 3.92 -18.02 -2.23
C ILE A 177 4.89 -18.78 -3.15
N LEU A 178 5.49 -18.10 -4.15
CA LEU A 178 6.41 -18.72 -5.10
C LEU A 178 7.76 -19.05 -4.48
N MET A 179 8.32 -18.15 -3.70
CA MET A 179 9.67 -18.27 -3.17
C MET A 179 9.74 -19.15 -1.90
N LYS A 180 10.91 -19.72 -1.64
CA LYS A 180 11.18 -20.51 -0.43
C LYS A 180 11.57 -19.62 0.75
N THR A 181 12.16 -18.46 0.49
CA THR A 181 12.67 -17.50 1.49
C THR A 181 12.08 -16.12 1.28
N GLN A 182 12.10 -15.28 2.34
CA GLN A 182 11.43 -13.96 2.32
C GLN A 182 12.15 -12.96 1.40
N ILE A 183 13.48 -12.91 1.44
CA ILE A 183 14.27 -11.88 0.74
C ILE A 183 14.05 -11.90 -0.78
N PRO A 184 14.18 -13.04 -1.48
CA PRO A 184 13.87 -13.11 -2.91
C PRO A 184 12.42 -12.72 -3.25
N ALA A 185 11.46 -13.06 -2.37
CA ALA A 185 10.07 -12.67 -2.57
C ALA A 185 9.91 -11.14 -2.57
N GLY A 186 10.56 -10.46 -1.62
CA GLY A 186 10.56 -9.00 -1.54
C GLY A 186 11.25 -8.33 -2.73
N ILE A 187 12.41 -8.84 -3.13
CA ILE A 187 13.16 -8.32 -4.29
C ILE A 187 12.33 -8.44 -5.57
N LEU A 188 11.73 -9.61 -5.83
CA LEU A 188 10.90 -9.81 -7.02
C LEU A 188 9.64 -8.95 -7.01
N ALA A 189 9.00 -8.78 -5.85
CA ALA A 189 7.87 -7.87 -5.72
C ALA A 189 8.28 -6.43 -6.02
N PHE A 190 9.40 -5.96 -5.49
CA PHE A 190 9.92 -4.62 -5.75
C PHE A 190 10.27 -4.40 -7.23
N MET A 191 10.97 -5.36 -7.84
CA MET A 191 11.30 -5.32 -9.27
C MET A 191 10.04 -5.29 -10.16
N THR A 192 9.01 -6.07 -9.79
CA THR A 192 7.73 -6.05 -10.51
C THR A 192 7.05 -4.69 -10.41
N MET A 193 7.09 -4.05 -9.23
CA MET A 193 6.54 -2.70 -9.07
C MET A 193 7.30 -1.66 -9.89
N LEU A 194 8.64 -1.77 -9.98
CA LEU A 194 9.45 -0.92 -10.86
C LEU A 194 9.08 -1.12 -12.33
N LEU A 195 8.92 -2.37 -12.77
CA LEU A 195 8.51 -2.67 -14.14
C LEU A 195 7.11 -2.12 -14.46
N LEU A 196 6.14 -2.24 -13.54
CA LEU A 196 4.82 -1.65 -13.70
C LEU A 196 4.87 -0.11 -13.78
N GLY A 197 5.79 0.51 -13.03
CA GLY A 197 6.08 1.94 -13.13
C GLY A 197 6.65 2.33 -14.50
N LEU A 198 7.56 1.54 -15.06
CA LEU A 198 8.09 1.77 -16.42
C LEU A 198 7.02 1.56 -17.48
N VAL A 199 6.17 0.55 -17.33
CA VAL A 199 5.05 0.28 -18.26
C VAL A 199 4.05 1.45 -18.24
N SER A 200 3.84 2.13 -17.13
CA SER A 200 2.91 3.27 -17.06
C SER A 200 3.29 4.42 -18.00
N ILE A 201 4.58 4.51 -18.38
CA ILE A 201 5.10 5.55 -19.29
C ILE A 201 4.82 5.20 -20.78
N LEU A 202 4.44 3.95 -21.09
CA LEU A 202 4.27 3.45 -22.44
C LEU A 202 2.91 3.84 -23.09
N GLY A 203 2.63 5.12 -23.24
CA GLY A 203 1.50 5.63 -24.03
C GLY A 203 0.15 4.96 -23.71
N LYS A 204 -0.61 4.56 -24.75
CA LYS A 204 -1.99 4.04 -24.61
C LYS A 204 -2.11 2.75 -23.77
N THR A 205 -1.11 1.90 -23.78
CA THR A 205 -1.11 0.64 -22.98
C THR A 205 -0.71 0.87 -21.53
N GLY A 206 0.10 1.87 -21.27
CA GLY A 206 0.54 2.25 -19.93
C GLY A 206 -0.58 2.69 -19.00
N VAL A 207 -1.66 3.22 -19.55
CA VAL A 207 -2.82 3.69 -18.76
C VAL A 207 -3.48 2.55 -17.98
N TYR A 208 -3.40 1.30 -18.42
CA TYR A 208 -3.91 0.14 -17.68
C TYR A 208 -2.96 -0.30 -16.54
N SER A 209 -1.75 0.26 -16.46
CA SER A 209 -0.84 -0.09 -15.36
C SER A 209 -1.40 0.38 -14.01
N PRO A 210 -1.34 -0.47 -12.96
CA PRO A 210 -1.69 -0.05 -11.60
C PRO A 210 -0.92 1.18 -11.11
N SER A 211 0.31 1.38 -11.57
CA SER A 211 1.13 2.53 -11.19
C SER A 211 0.52 3.87 -11.66
N HIS A 212 -0.29 3.85 -12.73
CA HIS A 212 -1.00 5.04 -13.21
C HIS A 212 -2.07 5.55 -12.23
N LEU A 213 -2.51 4.72 -11.25
CA LEU A 213 -3.39 5.18 -10.16
C LEU A 213 -2.77 6.32 -9.33
N ILE A 214 -1.44 6.38 -9.24
CA ILE A 214 -0.76 7.47 -8.54
C ILE A 214 -0.94 8.78 -9.31
N GLU A 215 -0.82 8.74 -10.63
CA GLU A 215 -1.06 9.89 -11.51
C GLU A 215 -2.52 10.32 -11.45
N GLU A 216 -3.47 9.39 -11.49
CA GLU A 216 -4.91 9.67 -11.32
C GLU A 216 -5.20 10.37 -9.98
N SER A 217 -4.52 9.99 -8.90
CA SER A 217 -4.67 10.68 -7.61
C SER A 217 -4.23 12.14 -7.67
N GLN A 218 -3.19 12.48 -8.44
CA GLN A 218 -2.74 13.85 -8.65
C GLN A 218 -3.67 14.62 -9.60
N ILE A 219 -4.21 13.95 -10.61
CA ILE A 219 -5.18 14.54 -11.55
C ILE A 219 -6.45 14.96 -10.81
N ILE A 220 -6.94 14.14 -9.89
CA ILE A 220 -8.13 14.43 -9.07
C ILE A 220 -7.90 15.62 -8.12
N ILE A 221 -6.69 15.79 -7.59
CA ILE A 221 -6.33 16.95 -6.76
C ILE A 221 -6.61 18.27 -7.54
N ASN A 222 -6.47 18.23 -8.87
CA ASN A 222 -6.69 19.36 -9.76
C ASN A 222 -8.10 19.41 -10.38
N ASP A 223 -9.06 18.66 -9.81
CA ASP A 223 -10.48 18.64 -10.21
C ASP A 223 -10.73 18.12 -11.64
N ALA A 224 -9.82 17.31 -12.20
CA ALA A 224 -9.99 16.71 -13.52
C ALA A 224 -10.75 15.37 -13.48
N ALA A 225 -11.22 14.91 -14.65
CA ALA A 225 -12.01 13.69 -14.77
C ALA A 225 -11.17 12.44 -14.50
N ILE A 226 -11.77 11.46 -13.82
CA ILE A 226 -11.15 10.18 -13.47
C ILE A 226 -11.13 9.26 -14.69
N ASN A 227 -9.97 8.65 -14.95
CA ASN A 227 -9.85 7.56 -15.91
C ASN A 227 -10.07 6.21 -15.20
N TRP A 228 -10.95 5.36 -15.76
CA TRP A 228 -11.28 4.06 -15.16
C TRP A 228 -10.34 2.92 -15.56
N GLN A 229 -9.51 3.12 -16.58
CA GLN A 229 -8.61 2.09 -17.12
C GLN A 229 -7.61 1.55 -16.07
N PRO A 230 -6.94 2.39 -15.24
CA PRO A 230 -6.02 1.91 -14.20
C PRO A 230 -6.69 1.05 -13.13
N PHE A 231 -7.98 1.32 -12.83
CA PHE A 231 -8.74 0.53 -11.87
C PHE A 231 -9.02 -0.88 -12.42
N ALA A 232 -9.40 -0.98 -13.68
CA ALA A 232 -9.62 -2.27 -14.34
C ALA A 232 -8.32 -3.10 -14.37
N GLY A 233 -7.20 -2.49 -14.75
CA GLY A 233 -5.89 -3.13 -14.72
C GLY A 233 -5.48 -3.59 -13.33
N SER A 234 -5.70 -2.77 -12.30
CA SER A 234 -5.42 -3.11 -10.91
C SER A 234 -6.24 -4.31 -10.44
N LEU A 235 -7.53 -4.33 -10.74
CA LEU A 235 -8.41 -5.45 -10.38
C LEU A 235 -7.96 -6.76 -11.02
N ILE A 236 -7.59 -6.71 -12.31
CA ILE A 236 -7.06 -7.87 -13.04
C ILE A 236 -5.78 -8.38 -12.35
N VAL A 237 -4.84 -7.51 -12.02
CA VAL A 237 -3.58 -7.89 -11.35
C VAL A 237 -3.87 -8.55 -10.00
N ILE A 238 -4.76 -7.99 -9.18
CA ILE A 238 -5.14 -8.56 -7.87
C ILE A 238 -5.72 -9.97 -8.05
N ILE A 239 -6.70 -10.13 -8.96
CA ILE A 239 -7.35 -11.42 -9.20
C ILE A 239 -6.35 -12.45 -9.74
N CYS A 240 -5.48 -12.05 -10.67
CA CYS A 240 -4.44 -12.91 -11.20
C CYS A 240 -3.47 -13.36 -10.11
N CYS A 241 -2.94 -12.44 -9.29
CA CYS A 241 -2.03 -12.76 -8.20
C CYS A 241 -2.63 -13.76 -7.21
N ILE A 242 -3.89 -13.55 -6.80
CA ILE A 242 -4.57 -14.45 -5.86
C ILE A 242 -4.83 -15.81 -6.51
N SER A 243 -5.38 -15.83 -7.73
CA SER A 243 -5.76 -17.08 -8.43
C SER A 243 -4.55 -17.95 -8.75
N PHE A 244 -3.50 -17.37 -9.33
CA PHE A 244 -2.25 -18.07 -9.61
C PHE A 244 -1.51 -18.47 -8.35
N GLY A 245 -1.52 -17.62 -7.32
CA GLY A 245 -0.95 -17.93 -6.01
C GLY A 245 -1.59 -19.16 -5.38
N ILE A 246 -2.93 -19.23 -5.36
CA ILE A 246 -3.68 -20.40 -4.87
C ILE A 246 -3.36 -21.64 -5.70
N ARG A 247 -3.35 -21.52 -7.03
CA ARG A 247 -3.06 -22.66 -7.93
C ARG A 247 -1.64 -23.19 -7.72
N PHE A 248 -0.66 -22.30 -7.58
CA PHE A 248 0.73 -22.69 -7.35
C PHE A 248 0.90 -23.36 -5.97
N PHE A 249 0.31 -22.79 -4.92
CA PHE A 249 0.37 -23.35 -3.58
C PHE A 249 -0.32 -24.72 -3.47
N ARG A 250 -1.35 -24.97 -4.29
CA ARG A 250 -2.02 -26.27 -4.35
C ARG A 250 -1.09 -27.38 -4.85
N ASN A 251 -0.16 -27.07 -5.73
CA ASN A 251 0.80 -28.02 -6.30
C ASN A 251 2.13 -28.06 -5.52
N TRP A 252 2.24 -27.25 -4.44
CA TRP A 252 3.44 -27.23 -3.63
C TRP A 252 3.51 -28.50 -2.76
N GLU A 253 4.59 -29.26 -2.94
CA GLU A 253 4.95 -30.42 -2.12
C GLU A 253 6.02 -29.98 -1.10
N SER A 254 5.82 -30.39 0.14
CA SER A 254 6.70 -30.07 1.28
C SER A 254 7.99 -30.89 1.25
#